data_3dd1bd11e69f672ff9095a3312c4b533
#
_entry.id   3dd1bd11e69f672ff9095a3312c4b533
#
_cell.length_a   1.000
_cell.length_b   1.000
_cell.length_c   1.000
_cell.angle_alpha   90.00
_cell.angle_beta   90.00
_cell.angle_gamma   90.00
#
_symmetry.space_group_name_H-M   'P 1'
#
loop_
_entity.id
_entity.type
_entity.pdbx_description
1 polymer ?
#
loop_
_entity_poly.entity_id
_entity_poly.type
_entity_poly.pdbx_seq_one_letter_code
_entity_poly.pdbx_strand_id
1 'polypeptide(L)'
;MNDIQTYYQKFPDTKLKPLPNDILITSQGVKDVMRWKGLPLYKSVYDFALISMILWKLQPKTIFEMGSGEGGSAVWMSDLCRTYGNEDCYIHSVDIDPPKTGQFLQW
;
A
#
# COMPACT_ATOMS: atom_id res chain seq x y z
N MET A 1 15.38 10.05 13.07
CA MET A 1 14.58 9.56 11.93
C MET A 1 15.51 8.79 11.00
N ASN A 2 15.33 7.49 10.89
CA ASN A 2 16.10 6.72 9.92
C ASN A 2 15.65 7.13 8.51
N ASP A 3 16.62 7.61 7.76
CA ASP A 3 16.40 8.14 6.45
C ASP A 3 15.88 7.06 5.49
N ILE A 4 14.67 7.23 4.99
CA ILE A 4 14.10 6.36 3.96
C ILE A 4 15.04 6.32 2.74
N GLN A 5 15.70 7.41 2.43
CA GLN A 5 16.65 7.46 1.33
C GLN A 5 17.79 6.46 1.48
N THR A 6 18.22 6.17 2.71
CA THR A 6 19.25 5.15 2.96
C THR A 6 18.79 3.76 2.54
N TYR A 7 17.49 3.51 2.52
CA TYR A 7 16.94 2.23 2.06
C TYR A 7 17.02 2.06 0.55
N TYR A 8 16.79 3.14 -0.18
CA TYR A 8 16.81 3.15 -1.64
C TYR A 8 18.23 3.28 -2.21
N GLN A 9 19.16 3.88 -1.46
CA GLN A 9 20.54 4.07 -1.89
C GLN A 9 21.44 2.84 -1.73
N LYS A 10 20.95 1.76 -1.15
CA LYS A 10 21.73 0.51 -1.00
C LYS A 10 21.94 -0.24 -2.30
N PHE A 11 21.21 0.09 -3.35
CA PHE A 11 21.41 -0.50 -4.65
C PHE A 11 22.27 0.45 -5.47
N PRO A 12 23.47 0.03 -5.89
CA PRO A 12 24.28 0.87 -6.75
C PRO A 12 23.51 1.18 -8.02
N ASP A 13 23.63 2.42 -8.49
CA ASP A 13 23.04 2.92 -9.73
C ASP A 13 23.68 2.21 -10.94
N THR A 14 23.53 0.91 -11.00
CA THR A 14 24.13 0.08 -12.02
C THR A 14 23.06 -0.57 -12.87
N LYS A 15 22.82 0.02 -14.04
CA LYS A 15 22.28 -0.69 -15.18
C LYS A 15 20.98 -1.47 -14.89
N LEU A 16 20.11 -0.89 -14.07
CA LEU A 16 18.78 -1.43 -13.87
C LEU A 16 18.05 -1.39 -15.21
N LYS A 17 17.80 -2.56 -15.76
CA LYS A 17 16.92 -2.66 -16.91
C LYS A 17 15.48 -2.49 -16.44
N PRO A 18 14.64 -1.75 -17.16
CA PRO A 18 13.23 -1.70 -16.83
C PRO A 18 12.62 -3.10 -16.91
N LEU A 19 11.65 -3.38 -16.04
CA LEU A 19 10.88 -4.62 -16.13
C LEU A 19 10.13 -4.66 -17.46
N PRO A 20 10.00 -5.82 -18.09
CA PRO A 20 9.15 -5.98 -19.27
C PRO A 20 7.73 -5.52 -18.99
N ASN A 21 7.10 -4.87 -19.97
CA ASN A 21 5.76 -4.30 -19.82
C ASN A 21 4.70 -5.33 -19.42
N ASP A 22 4.79 -6.55 -19.94
CA ASP A 22 3.88 -7.63 -19.60
C ASP A 22 3.98 -8.03 -18.12
N ILE A 23 5.17 -8.04 -17.56
CA ILE A 23 5.39 -8.30 -16.12
C ILE A 23 4.82 -7.15 -15.29
N LEU A 24 5.07 -5.90 -15.68
CA LEU A 24 4.52 -4.73 -14.99
C LEU A 24 2.99 -4.76 -14.97
N ILE A 25 2.38 -4.96 -16.12
CA ILE A 25 0.92 -5.01 -16.25
C ILE A 25 0.32 -6.14 -15.42
N THR A 26 0.90 -7.33 -15.50
CA THR A 26 0.42 -8.49 -14.74
C THR A 26 0.58 -8.28 -13.24
N SER A 27 1.70 -7.69 -12.80
CA SER A 27 1.97 -7.43 -11.38
C SER A 27 1.06 -6.37 -10.75
N GLN A 28 0.43 -5.54 -11.57
CA GLN A 28 -0.51 -4.51 -11.11
C GLN A 28 -1.94 -5.03 -10.90
N GLY A 29 -2.18 -6.30 -11.11
CA GLY A 29 -3.51 -6.89 -10.93
C GLY A 29 -4.53 -6.45 -11.98
N VAL A 30 -4.08 -6.09 -13.18
CA VAL A 30 -4.98 -5.62 -14.25
C VAL A 30 -5.90 -6.73 -14.74
N LYS A 31 -5.44 -7.98 -14.73
CA LYS A 31 -6.25 -9.14 -15.14
C LYS A 31 -7.03 -9.75 -13.98
N ASP A 32 -6.38 -9.88 -12.83
CA ASP A 32 -6.98 -10.46 -11.64
C ASP A 32 -6.71 -9.52 -10.47
N VAL A 33 -7.73 -8.76 -10.10
CA VAL A 33 -7.64 -7.81 -9.00
C VAL A 33 -7.40 -8.56 -7.70
N MET A 34 -6.31 -8.22 -7.02
CA MET A 34 -6.09 -8.71 -5.67
C MET A 34 -7.16 -8.17 -4.73
N ARG A 35 -7.52 -8.96 -3.74
CA ARG A 35 -8.52 -8.58 -2.76
C ARG A 35 -7.96 -8.70 -1.35
N TRP A 36 -8.28 -7.71 -0.54
CA TRP A 36 -8.01 -7.77 0.88
C TRP A 36 -9.33 -7.76 1.64
N LYS A 37 -9.62 -8.83 2.36
CA LYS A 37 -10.91 -9.00 3.04
C LYS A 37 -12.13 -8.78 2.11
N GLY A 38 -12.02 -9.26 0.88
CA GLY A 38 -13.06 -9.10 -0.14
C GLY A 38 -13.06 -7.77 -0.89
N LEU A 39 -12.30 -6.79 -0.47
CA LEU A 39 -12.20 -5.49 -1.13
C LEU A 39 -11.13 -5.52 -2.23
N PRO A 40 -11.41 -5.00 -3.41
CA PRO A 40 -10.40 -4.84 -4.44
C PRO A 40 -9.23 -3.99 -3.95
N LEU A 41 -8.03 -4.43 -4.28
CA LEU A 41 -6.81 -3.76 -3.87
C LEU A 41 -5.89 -3.59 -5.08
N TYR A 42 -5.84 -2.36 -5.59
CA TYR A 42 -5.11 -2.00 -6.80
C TYR A 42 -3.66 -1.62 -6.47
N LYS A 43 -2.87 -2.61 -6.11
CA LYS A 43 -1.45 -2.45 -5.81
C LYS A 43 -0.65 -3.54 -6.51
N SER A 44 0.55 -3.20 -6.96
CA SER A 44 1.47 -4.21 -7.45
C SER A 44 2.03 -5.05 -6.31
N VAL A 45 2.53 -6.23 -6.63
CA VAL A 45 3.21 -7.09 -5.64
C VAL A 45 4.43 -6.40 -5.05
N TYR A 46 5.09 -5.52 -5.81
CA TYR A 46 6.23 -4.73 -5.33
C TYR A 46 5.80 -3.69 -4.30
N ASP A 47 4.67 -3.03 -4.52
CA ASP A 47 4.09 -2.09 -3.56
C ASP A 47 3.72 -2.78 -2.25
N PHE A 48 3.19 -3.99 -2.32
CA PHE A 48 2.92 -4.79 -1.13
C PHE A 48 4.18 -5.00 -0.30
N ALA A 49 5.26 -5.40 -0.92
CA ALA A 49 6.51 -5.62 -0.22
C ALA A 49 7.07 -4.32 0.36
N LEU A 50 7.16 -3.27 -0.46
CA LEU A 50 7.75 -2.00 -0.06
C LEU A 50 6.94 -1.28 1.02
N ILE A 51 5.64 -1.15 0.85
CA ILE A 51 4.77 -0.46 1.81
C ILE A 51 4.78 -1.21 3.14
N SER A 52 4.70 -2.52 3.11
CA SER A 52 4.79 -3.36 4.30
C SER A 52 6.07 -3.09 5.10
N MET A 53 7.22 -3.04 4.42
CA MET A 53 8.51 -2.73 5.05
C MET A 53 8.58 -1.30 5.58
N ILE A 54 8.06 -0.34 4.84
CA ILE A 54 8.02 1.07 5.25
C ILE A 54 7.16 1.25 6.50
N LEU A 55 5.98 0.67 6.53
CA LEU A 55 5.09 0.75 7.68
C LEU A 55 5.71 0.13 8.94
N TRP A 56 6.37 -1.01 8.79
CA TRP A 56 7.11 -1.62 9.89
C TRP A 56 8.22 -0.70 10.42
N LYS A 57 8.99 -0.10 9.52
CA LYS A 57 10.13 0.73 9.89
C LYS A 57 9.73 2.08 10.47
N LEU A 58 8.77 2.75 9.87
CA LEU A 58 8.37 4.11 10.26
C LEU A 58 7.43 4.15 11.45
N GLN A 59 6.61 3.13 11.65
CA GLN A 59 5.56 3.14 12.66
C GLN A 59 4.77 4.47 12.62
N PRO A 60 4.16 4.83 11.47
CA PRO A 60 3.57 6.16 11.30
C PRO A 60 2.36 6.35 12.22
N LYS A 61 2.14 7.57 12.67
CA LYS A 61 0.92 7.95 13.39
C LYS A 61 -0.21 8.33 12.46
N THR A 62 0.13 8.76 11.26
CA THR A 62 -0.85 9.17 10.25
C THR A 62 -0.39 8.74 8.86
N ILE A 63 -1.30 8.21 8.11
CA ILE A 63 -1.12 7.88 6.69
C ILE A 63 -2.16 8.65 5.91
N PHE A 64 -1.71 9.36 4.88
CA PHE A 64 -2.60 9.97 3.89
C PHE A 64 -2.53 9.16 2.60
N GLU A 65 -3.68 8.70 2.15
CA GLU A 65 -3.84 8.03 0.86
C GLU A 65 -4.66 8.90 -0.07
N MET A 66 -4.12 9.18 -1.23
CA MET A 66 -4.83 9.88 -2.29
C MET A 66 -5.27 8.86 -3.33
N GLY A 67 -6.60 8.75 -3.51
CA GLY A 67 -7.19 7.72 -4.35
C GLY A 67 -7.56 6.47 -3.54
N SER A 68 -8.72 6.50 -2.90
CA SER A 68 -9.19 5.38 -2.06
C SER A 68 -9.57 4.15 -2.88
N GLY A 69 -9.98 4.34 -4.14
CA GLY A 69 -10.61 3.28 -4.91
C GLY A 69 -11.81 2.73 -4.15
N GLU A 70 -11.84 1.43 -3.91
CA GLU A 70 -12.89 0.77 -3.12
C GLU A 70 -12.49 0.58 -1.64
N GLY A 71 -11.36 1.15 -1.22
CA GLY A 71 -10.92 1.16 0.17
C GLY A 71 -10.05 -0.02 0.60
N GLY A 72 -9.79 -0.97 -0.29
CA GLY A 72 -8.99 -2.15 0.03
C GLY A 72 -7.59 -1.82 0.54
N SER A 73 -6.95 -0.82 -0.06
CA SER A 73 -5.62 -0.38 0.34
C SER A 73 -5.60 0.23 1.75
N ALA A 74 -6.58 1.06 2.08
CA ALA A 74 -6.68 1.66 3.42
C ALA A 74 -6.90 0.59 4.50
N VAL A 75 -7.79 -0.36 4.25
CA VAL A 75 -8.05 -1.48 5.17
C VAL A 75 -6.80 -2.34 5.34
N TRP A 76 -6.11 -2.65 4.25
CA TRP A 76 -4.86 -3.40 4.29
C TRP A 76 -3.79 -2.70 5.11
N MET A 77 -3.55 -1.41 4.88
CA MET A 77 -2.55 -0.65 5.66
C MET A 77 -2.93 -0.58 7.14
N SER A 78 -4.21 -0.42 7.45
CA SER A 78 -4.71 -0.45 8.82
C SER A 78 -4.44 -1.80 9.49
N ASP A 79 -4.71 -2.89 8.82
CA ASP A 79 -4.45 -4.22 9.34
C ASP A 79 -2.96 -4.48 9.56
N LEU A 80 -2.11 -4.02 8.64
CA LEU A 80 -0.65 -4.09 8.81
C LEU A 80 -0.19 -3.30 10.02
N CYS A 81 -0.64 -2.07 10.18
CA CYS A 81 -0.28 -1.25 11.34
C CYS A 81 -0.63 -1.95 12.65
N ARG A 82 -1.81 -2.53 12.75
CA ARG A 82 -2.22 -3.31 13.93
C ARG A 82 -1.36 -4.56 14.13
N THR A 83 -1.07 -5.28 13.06
CA THR A 83 -0.19 -6.46 13.11
C THR A 83 1.19 -6.09 13.62
N TYR A 84 1.68 -4.89 13.29
CA TYR A 84 2.96 -4.38 13.75
C TYR A 84 2.92 -3.74 15.15
N GLY A 85 1.80 -3.81 15.83
CA GLY A 85 1.62 -3.19 17.16
C GLY A 85 1.41 -1.69 17.11
N ASN A 86 1.20 -1.10 15.93
CA ASN A 86 0.95 0.32 15.74
C ASN A 86 -0.56 0.60 15.69
N GLU A 87 -1.22 0.51 16.83
CA GLU A 87 -2.69 0.63 16.93
C GLU A 87 -3.18 2.08 16.85
N ASP A 88 -2.28 3.03 17.07
CA ASP A 88 -2.61 4.47 17.06
C ASP A 88 -2.43 5.14 15.70
N CYS A 89 -2.29 4.36 14.65
CA CYS A 89 -2.16 4.90 13.30
C CYS A 89 -3.53 5.25 12.71
N TYR A 90 -3.69 6.50 12.30
CA TYR A 90 -4.88 6.97 11.59
C TYR A 90 -4.64 7.01 10.09
N ILE A 91 -5.55 6.44 9.33
CA ILE A 91 -5.48 6.45 7.87
C ILE A 91 -6.57 7.38 7.33
N HIS A 92 -6.12 8.41 6.63
CA HIS A 92 -6.98 9.34 5.90
C HIS A 92 -6.91 9.01 4.43
N SER A 93 -7.96 8.38 3.91
CA SER A 93 -8.05 8.02 2.51
C SER A 93 -9.08 8.91 1.84
N VAL A 94 -8.68 9.56 0.76
CA VAL A 94 -9.52 10.50 0.02
C VAL A 94 -9.64 10.10 -1.44
N ASP A 95 -10.81 10.35 -2.02
CA ASP A 95 -11.09 10.08 -3.42
C ASP A 95 -12.10 11.09 -3.95
N ILE A 96 -12.08 11.34 -5.25
CA ILE A 96 -13.09 12.14 -5.91
C ILE A 96 -14.44 11.41 -5.95
N ASP A 97 -14.42 10.09 -5.92
CA ASP A 97 -15.59 9.21 -5.81
C ASP A 97 -15.37 8.25 -4.64
N PRO A 98 -15.54 8.72 -3.39
CA PRO A 98 -15.21 7.93 -2.22
C PRO A 98 -16.09 6.69 -2.12
N PRO A 99 -15.55 5.58 -1.58
CA PRO A 99 -16.33 4.38 -1.38
C PRO A 99 -17.52 4.63 -0.47
N LYS A 100 -18.62 3.97 -0.74
CA LYS A 100 -19.84 4.11 0.06
C LYS A 100 -19.59 3.62 1.48
N THR A 101 -19.84 4.49 2.43
CA THR A 101 -19.47 4.33 3.86
C THR A 101 -19.98 3.04 4.53
N GLY A 102 -21.04 2.42 4.03
CA GLY A 102 -21.55 1.17 4.59
C GLY A 102 -20.61 -0.03 4.50
N GLN A 103 -19.56 0.04 3.68
CA GLN A 103 -18.59 -1.03 3.53
C GLN A 103 -17.49 -1.02 4.59
N PHE A 104 -17.28 0.10 5.29
CA PHE A 104 -16.17 0.30 6.24
C PHE A 104 -16.55 0.19 7.70
N LEU A 105 -17.84 0.22 8.01
CA LEU A 105 -18.30 0.21 9.41
C LEU A 105 -18.22 -1.16 10.10
N GLN A 106 -17.66 -2.15 9.44
CA GLN A 106 -17.55 -3.52 10.00
C GLN A 106 -16.11 -3.91 10.40
N TRP A 107 -15.18 -2.96 10.46
CA TRP A 107 -13.75 -3.24 10.73
C TRP A 107 -13.33 -2.81 12.13
#